data_34174ad206d312aabd38ed421a20cab3
#
_entry.id   34174ad206d312aabd38ed421a20cab3
#
_cell.length_a   1.000
_cell.length_b   1.000
_cell.length_c   1.000
_cell.angle_alpha   90.00
_cell.angle_beta   90.00
_cell.angle_gamma   90.00
#
_symmetry.space_group_name_H-M   'P 1'
#
loop_
_entity.id
_entity.type
_entity.pdbx_description
1 polymer ?
#
loop_
_entity_poly.entity_id
_entity_poly.type
_entity_poly.pdbx_seq_one_letter_code
_entity_poly.pdbx_strand_id
1 'polypeptide(L)'
;ITVSWLCGIRGVPDYINLIEKSLIPSRTCYSGQFHCFALARIENANSVRILRSYLDLYLPVGDNFFDRLWAIGALQWLDTKHGTDNSKIHLENSDLWKGNYRGSKEVTSLNPDLGIIHFKKVIEFVDFYFPDYANSHR
;
A
#
# COMPACT_ATOMS: atom_id res chain seq x y z
N ILE A 1 -11.68 7.72 -3.49
CA ILE A 1 -11.66 7.00 -2.19
C ILE A 1 -12.70 5.88 -2.21
N THR A 2 -13.97 6.18 -2.36
CA THR A 2 -15.07 5.19 -2.29
C THR A 2 -14.93 4.07 -3.33
N VAL A 3 -14.58 4.39 -4.57
CA VAL A 3 -14.40 3.38 -5.63
C VAL A 3 -13.27 2.42 -5.29
N SER A 4 -12.12 2.92 -4.85
CA SER A 4 -10.98 2.05 -4.48
C SER A 4 -11.30 1.14 -3.30
N TRP A 5 -12.04 1.66 -2.31
CA TRP A 5 -12.51 0.86 -1.18
C TRP A 5 -13.41 -0.30 -1.64
N LEU A 6 -14.40 0.00 -2.49
CA LEU A 6 -15.30 -1.02 -3.03
C LEU A 6 -14.56 -2.03 -3.93
N CYS A 7 -13.61 -1.57 -4.74
CA CYS A 7 -12.75 -2.46 -5.55
C CYS A 7 -11.94 -3.39 -4.66
N GLY A 8 -11.39 -2.88 -3.55
CA GLY A 8 -10.64 -3.70 -2.60
C GLY A 8 -11.51 -4.72 -1.87
N ILE A 9 -12.70 -4.34 -1.42
CA ILE A 9 -13.64 -5.27 -0.78
C ILE A 9 -13.99 -6.42 -1.74
N ARG A 10 -14.23 -6.11 -3.01
CA ARG A 10 -14.67 -7.08 -4.03
C ARG A 10 -13.53 -7.75 -4.80
N GLY A 11 -12.29 -7.27 -4.69
CA GLY A 11 -11.15 -7.77 -5.46
C GLY A 11 -11.30 -7.59 -6.98
N VAL A 12 -11.92 -6.50 -7.44
CA VAL A 12 -12.26 -6.27 -8.87
C VAL A 12 -11.07 -5.68 -9.63
N PRO A 13 -10.47 -6.41 -10.60
CA PRO A 13 -9.28 -5.96 -11.30
C PRO A 13 -9.54 -4.90 -12.37
N ASP A 14 -10.76 -4.71 -12.82
CA ASP A 14 -11.11 -3.85 -13.96
C ASP A 14 -10.70 -2.38 -13.76
N TYR A 15 -10.59 -1.94 -12.49
CA TYR A 15 -10.25 -0.57 -12.14
C TYR A 15 -8.77 -0.35 -11.83
N ILE A 16 -7.91 -1.35 -12.01
CA ILE A 16 -6.49 -1.27 -11.64
C ILE A 16 -5.76 -0.10 -12.32
N ASN A 17 -6.07 0.17 -13.58
CA ASN A 17 -5.48 1.29 -14.32
C ASN A 17 -5.91 2.66 -13.78
N LEU A 18 -7.14 2.78 -13.25
CA LEU A 18 -7.60 4.00 -12.61
C LEU A 18 -6.94 4.18 -11.25
N ILE A 19 -6.74 3.10 -10.51
CA ILE A 19 -6.01 3.09 -9.24
C ILE A 19 -4.57 3.56 -9.47
N GLU A 20 -3.88 3.03 -10.48
CA GLU A 20 -2.53 3.46 -10.85
C GLU A 20 -2.45 4.96 -11.17
N LYS A 21 -3.35 5.44 -12.03
CA LYS A 21 -3.44 6.86 -12.42
C LYS A 21 -3.75 7.79 -11.24
N SER A 22 -4.36 7.28 -10.18
CA SER A 22 -4.67 8.05 -8.99
C SER A 22 -3.55 7.98 -7.94
N LEU A 23 -2.94 6.81 -7.76
CA LEU A 23 -1.91 6.57 -6.76
C LEU A 23 -0.56 7.15 -7.17
N ILE A 24 -0.11 6.89 -8.41
CA ILE A 24 1.24 7.27 -8.85
C ILE A 24 1.47 8.78 -8.85
N PRO A 25 0.56 9.65 -9.30
CA PRO A 25 0.77 11.10 -9.18
C PRO A 25 0.75 11.63 -7.74
N SER A 26 0.26 10.84 -6.77
CA SER A 26 0.18 11.17 -5.33
C SER A 26 -0.29 12.60 -5.02
N ARG A 27 -1.27 13.08 -5.78
CA ARG A 27 -1.78 14.46 -5.67
C ARG A 27 -2.76 14.65 -4.52
N THR A 28 -3.27 13.56 -3.95
CA THR A 28 -4.32 13.60 -2.92
C THR A 28 -3.83 12.91 -1.66
N CYS A 29 -3.68 13.70 -0.61
CA CYS A 29 -3.38 13.23 0.74
C CYS A 29 -4.47 12.25 1.23
N TYR A 30 -4.08 11.19 1.92
CA TYR A 30 -4.96 10.17 2.54
C TYR A 30 -5.78 9.26 1.61
N SER A 31 -5.69 9.40 0.29
CA SER A 31 -6.39 8.48 -0.61
C SER A 31 -5.57 7.23 -0.93
N GLY A 32 -4.26 7.30 -0.80
CA GLY A 32 -3.34 6.21 -1.13
C GLY A 32 -3.57 4.94 -0.31
N GLN A 33 -3.97 5.05 0.96
CA GLN A 33 -4.32 3.90 1.79
C GLN A 33 -5.39 3.01 1.15
N PHE A 34 -6.43 3.60 0.56
CA PHE A 34 -7.51 2.86 -0.11
C PHE A 34 -7.07 2.26 -1.43
N HIS A 35 -6.17 2.94 -2.14
CA HIS A 35 -5.56 2.41 -3.36
C HIS A 35 -4.65 1.21 -3.06
N CYS A 36 -3.81 1.32 -2.03
CA CYS A 36 -2.94 0.22 -1.59
C CYS A 36 -3.76 -1.00 -1.12
N PHE A 37 -4.86 -0.75 -0.38
CA PHE A 37 -5.78 -1.81 0.02
C PHE A 37 -6.40 -2.51 -1.21
N ALA A 38 -6.90 -1.74 -2.19
CA ALA A 38 -7.47 -2.30 -3.41
C ALA A 38 -6.44 -3.13 -4.19
N LEU A 39 -5.22 -2.63 -4.36
CA LEU A 39 -4.15 -3.35 -5.04
C LEU A 39 -3.81 -4.68 -4.36
N ALA A 40 -3.75 -4.69 -3.03
CA ALA A 40 -3.47 -5.92 -2.29
C ALA A 40 -4.60 -6.96 -2.43
N ARG A 41 -5.86 -6.51 -2.54
CA ARG A 41 -7.02 -7.41 -2.71
C ARG A 41 -7.20 -7.89 -4.15
N ILE A 42 -6.76 -7.12 -5.14
CA ILE A 42 -6.75 -7.52 -6.56
C ILE A 42 -5.69 -8.61 -6.81
N GLU A 43 -4.58 -8.58 -6.08
CA GLU A 43 -3.58 -9.66 -6.00
C GLU A 43 -2.97 -10.12 -7.33
N ASN A 44 -2.73 -9.24 -8.27
CA ASN A 44 -2.11 -9.62 -9.55
C ASN A 44 -0.71 -9.00 -9.72
N ALA A 45 0.00 -9.39 -10.78
CA ALA A 45 1.33 -8.88 -11.08
C ALA A 45 1.36 -7.34 -11.25
N ASN A 46 0.28 -6.75 -11.76
CA ASN A 46 0.17 -5.29 -11.89
C ASN A 46 0.05 -4.62 -10.51
N SER A 47 -0.63 -5.25 -9.55
CA SER A 47 -0.69 -4.74 -8.18
C SER A 47 0.70 -4.60 -7.57
N VAL A 48 1.52 -5.64 -7.68
CA VAL A 48 2.91 -5.63 -7.21
C VAL A 48 3.72 -4.55 -7.93
N ARG A 49 3.62 -4.49 -9.26
CA ARG A 49 4.32 -3.48 -10.08
C ARG A 49 3.97 -2.05 -9.65
N ILE A 50 2.69 -1.75 -9.46
CA ILE A 50 2.22 -0.41 -9.09
C ILE A 50 2.72 -0.03 -7.69
N LEU A 51 2.61 -0.94 -6.71
CA LEU A 51 3.09 -0.69 -5.35
C LEU A 51 4.61 -0.44 -5.31
N ARG A 52 5.39 -1.24 -6.06
CA ARG A 52 6.83 -1.04 -6.20
C ARG A 52 7.14 0.31 -6.84
N SER A 53 6.50 0.63 -7.96
CA SER A 53 6.69 1.92 -8.64
C SER A 53 6.39 3.10 -7.73
N TYR A 54 5.34 3.01 -6.89
CA TYR A 54 5.03 4.03 -5.90
C TYR A 54 6.16 4.20 -4.87
N LEU A 55 6.64 3.09 -4.31
CA LEU A 55 7.72 3.11 -3.32
C LEU A 55 9.03 3.63 -3.93
N ASP A 56 9.39 3.21 -5.14
CA ASP A 56 10.59 3.66 -5.86
C ASP A 56 10.56 5.18 -6.09
N LEU A 57 9.39 5.75 -6.38
CA LEU A 57 9.23 7.18 -6.62
C LEU A 57 9.25 8.01 -5.34
N TYR A 58 8.60 7.55 -4.28
CA TYR A 58 8.28 8.39 -3.13
C TYR A 58 9.11 8.12 -1.88
N LEU A 59 9.71 6.95 -1.72
CA LEU A 59 10.62 6.72 -0.59
C LEU A 59 11.84 7.65 -0.61
N PRO A 60 12.48 7.92 -1.76
CA PRO A 60 13.64 8.83 -1.79
C PRO A 60 13.30 10.32 -1.54
N VAL A 61 12.04 10.72 -1.74
CA VAL A 61 11.63 12.14 -1.75
C VAL A 61 11.31 12.69 -0.35
N GLY A 62 11.57 12.07 0.70
CA GLY A 62 11.51 12.64 2.07
C GLY A 62 10.21 13.31 2.55
N ASP A 63 9.43 13.94 1.67
CA ASP A 63 8.34 14.84 2.04
C ASP A 63 6.95 14.22 2.12
N ASN A 64 6.75 13.04 1.57
CA ASN A 64 5.42 12.42 1.40
C ASN A 64 5.27 11.18 2.28
N PHE A 65 5.00 11.38 3.57
CA PHE A 65 4.95 10.30 4.55
C PHE A 65 3.68 9.43 4.52
N PHE A 66 2.59 9.96 3.95
CA PHE A 66 1.26 9.44 4.29
C PHE A 66 0.97 8.03 3.79
N ASP A 67 1.35 7.73 2.55
CA ASP A 67 0.92 6.49 1.92
C ASP A 67 2.03 5.42 1.85
N ARG A 68 3.26 5.75 2.26
CA ARG A 68 4.40 4.84 2.20
C ARG A 68 4.23 3.60 3.07
N LEU A 69 3.74 3.79 4.29
CA LEU A 69 3.47 2.67 5.20
C LEU A 69 2.35 1.78 4.67
N TRP A 70 1.35 2.36 4.01
CA TRP A 70 0.29 1.60 3.36
C TRP A 70 0.80 0.82 2.16
N ALA A 71 1.63 1.44 1.33
CA ALA A 71 2.21 0.80 0.15
C ALA A 71 3.15 -0.35 0.52
N ILE A 72 4.05 -0.15 1.50
CA ILE A 72 4.94 -1.23 1.95
C ILE A 72 4.16 -2.33 2.66
N GLY A 73 3.16 -1.99 3.48
CA GLY A 73 2.31 -2.96 4.15
C GLY A 73 1.52 -3.83 3.17
N ALA A 74 0.97 -3.23 2.11
CA ALA A 74 0.30 -3.95 1.03
C ALA A 74 1.25 -4.89 0.28
N LEU A 75 2.47 -4.42 0.00
CA LEU A 75 3.48 -5.23 -0.71
C LEU A 75 3.97 -6.40 0.16
N GLN A 76 4.23 -6.17 1.46
CA GLN A 76 4.57 -7.24 2.42
C GLN A 76 3.43 -8.25 2.60
N TRP A 77 2.18 -7.78 2.55
CA TRP A 77 1.02 -8.67 2.58
C TRP A 77 1.01 -9.61 1.37
N LEU A 78 1.21 -9.07 0.16
CA LEU A 78 1.29 -9.85 -1.07
C LEU A 78 2.47 -10.83 -1.04
N ASP A 79 3.64 -10.39 -0.56
CA ASP A 79 4.80 -11.26 -0.40
C ASP A 79 4.52 -12.42 0.55
N THR A 80 3.90 -12.15 1.70
CA THR A 80 3.54 -13.20 2.67
C THR A 80 2.57 -14.21 2.06
N LYS A 81 1.61 -13.72 1.28
CA LYS A 81 0.57 -14.55 0.68
C LYS A 81 1.09 -15.43 -0.46
N HIS A 82 2.02 -14.90 -1.25
CA HIS A 82 2.55 -15.58 -2.45
C HIS A 82 3.95 -16.20 -2.25
N GLY A 83 4.56 -16.06 -1.08
CA GLY A 83 5.92 -16.55 -0.81
C GLY A 83 6.98 -15.83 -1.65
N THR A 84 6.80 -14.52 -1.88
CA THR A 84 7.73 -13.67 -2.62
C THR A 84 8.43 -12.67 -1.70
N ASP A 85 9.39 -11.91 -2.23
CA ASP A 85 10.23 -10.96 -1.47
C ASP A 85 10.32 -9.57 -2.15
N ASN A 86 9.27 -9.17 -2.86
CA ASN A 86 9.22 -7.89 -3.60
C ASN A 86 9.43 -6.65 -2.73
N SER A 87 9.06 -6.71 -1.45
CA SER A 87 9.21 -5.61 -0.49
C SER A 87 10.64 -5.48 0.06
N LYS A 88 11.45 -6.53 -0.03
CA LYS A 88 12.76 -6.64 0.61
C LYS A 88 13.69 -5.46 0.29
N ILE A 89 13.82 -5.11 -0.98
CA ILE A 89 14.70 -4.03 -1.43
C ILE A 89 14.36 -2.68 -0.77
N HIS A 90 13.09 -2.43 -0.47
CA HIS A 90 12.64 -1.20 0.17
C HIS A 90 12.81 -1.24 1.71
N LEU A 91 12.86 -2.45 2.30
CA LEU A 91 13.01 -2.63 3.75
C LEU A 91 14.46 -2.63 4.21
N GLU A 92 15.37 -3.16 3.39
CA GLU A 92 16.79 -3.29 3.75
C GLU A 92 17.53 -1.95 3.83
N ASN A 93 17.03 -0.90 3.16
CA ASN A 93 17.64 0.42 3.19
C ASN A 93 16.90 1.34 4.18
N SER A 94 17.40 1.41 5.42
CA SER A 94 16.81 2.24 6.47
C SER A 94 16.80 3.73 6.16
N ASP A 95 17.69 4.21 5.30
CA ASP A 95 17.76 5.63 4.92
C ASP A 95 16.56 6.08 4.09
N LEU A 96 15.94 5.17 3.36
CA LEU A 96 14.71 5.44 2.61
C LEU A 96 13.51 5.81 3.50
N TRP A 97 13.56 5.43 4.79
CA TRP A 97 12.48 5.67 5.76
C TRP A 97 12.71 6.91 6.62
N LYS A 98 13.76 7.65 6.35
CA LYS A 98 14.05 8.96 6.96
C LYS A 98 13.42 10.07 6.13
N GLY A 99 12.96 11.13 6.79
CA GLY A 99 12.45 12.31 6.09
C GLY A 99 11.87 13.34 7.03
N ASN A 100 11.49 14.48 6.47
CA ASN A 100 10.94 15.60 7.22
C ASN A 100 9.41 15.55 7.21
N TYR A 101 8.80 15.53 8.37
CA TYR A 101 7.35 15.54 8.47
C TYR A 101 6.81 16.97 8.31
N ARG A 102 5.96 17.19 7.32
CA ARG A 102 5.28 18.49 7.07
C ARG A 102 6.18 19.73 7.09
N GLY A 103 7.35 19.64 6.48
CA GLY A 103 8.27 20.79 6.46
C GLY A 103 8.99 21.06 7.79
N SER A 104 8.90 20.14 8.74
CA SER A 104 9.73 20.18 9.95
C SER A 104 11.20 20.13 9.57
N LYS A 105 12.04 20.89 10.30
CA LYS A 105 13.50 20.80 10.17
C LYS A 105 14.07 19.53 10.80
N GLU A 106 13.27 18.80 11.57
CA GLU A 106 13.68 17.55 12.22
C GLU A 106 13.47 16.38 11.29
N VAL A 107 14.53 15.59 11.10
CA VAL A 107 14.46 14.33 10.38
C VAL A 107 13.84 13.27 11.32
N THR A 108 12.70 12.72 10.92
CA THR A 108 12.08 11.61 11.62
C THR A 108 12.32 10.32 10.84
N SER A 109 12.45 9.21 11.58
CA SER A 109 12.52 7.87 10.99
C SER A 109 11.18 7.18 11.15
N LEU A 110 10.61 6.74 10.04
CA LEU A 110 9.44 5.85 10.04
C LEU A 110 9.89 4.41 10.21
N ASN A 111 9.19 3.67 11.06
CA ASN A 111 9.38 2.22 11.12
C ASN A 111 8.51 1.53 10.07
N PRO A 112 9.09 0.94 9.01
CA PRO A 112 8.32 0.27 7.95
C PRO A 112 7.51 -0.94 8.45
N ASP A 113 7.90 -1.58 9.56
CA ASP A 113 7.17 -2.71 10.14
C ASP A 113 5.76 -2.32 10.60
N LEU A 114 5.52 -1.05 10.89
CA LEU A 114 4.17 -0.55 11.17
C LEU A 114 3.24 -0.69 9.97
N GLY A 115 3.78 -0.69 8.75
CA GLY A 115 3.01 -0.85 7.53
C GLY A 115 2.22 -2.15 7.51
N ILE A 116 2.90 -3.28 7.68
CA ILE A 116 2.25 -4.60 7.66
C ILE A 116 1.32 -4.80 8.87
N ILE A 117 1.68 -4.25 10.03
CA ILE A 117 0.86 -4.35 11.24
C ILE A 117 -0.49 -3.65 11.04
N HIS A 118 -0.46 -2.40 10.53
CA HIS A 118 -1.68 -1.64 10.25
C HIS A 118 -2.48 -2.27 9.10
N PHE A 119 -1.78 -2.75 8.07
CA PHE A 119 -2.41 -3.33 6.90
C PHE A 119 -3.19 -4.61 7.25
N LYS A 120 -2.61 -5.51 8.05
CA LYS A 120 -3.29 -6.72 8.54
C LYS A 120 -4.59 -6.41 9.27
N LYS A 121 -4.59 -5.38 10.12
CA LYS A 121 -5.81 -4.97 10.84
C LYS A 121 -6.93 -4.54 9.90
N VAL A 122 -6.61 -3.86 8.80
CA VAL A 122 -7.61 -3.48 7.79
C VAL A 122 -8.15 -4.70 7.06
N ILE A 123 -7.29 -5.64 6.68
CA ILE A 123 -7.72 -6.90 6.05
C ILE A 123 -8.64 -7.68 6.99
N GLU A 124 -8.23 -7.88 8.25
CA GLU A 124 -9.02 -8.58 9.26
C GLU A 124 -10.38 -7.92 9.49
N PHE A 125 -10.41 -6.59 9.57
CA PHE A 125 -11.66 -5.82 9.68
C PHE A 125 -12.58 -6.07 8.49
N VAL A 126 -12.06 -5.98 7.27
CA VAL A 126 -12.86 -6.18 6.06
C VAL A 126 -13.37 -7.61 5.97
N ASP A 127 -12.52 -8.60 6.23
CA ASP A 127 -12.90 -10.01 6.16
C ASP A 127 -13.95 -10.37 7.23
N PHE A 128 -13.93 -9.70 8.38
CA PHE A 128 -14.93 -9.88 9.43
C PHE A 128 -16.30 -9.28 9.06
N TYR A 129 -16.32 -8.07 8.53
CA TYR A 129 -17.57 -7.38 8.21
C TYR A 129 -18.13 -7.70 6.82
N PHE A 130 -17.30 -8.24 5.92
CA PHE A 130 -17.66 -8.58 4.55
C PHE A 130 -17.22 -10.01 4.18
N PRO A 131 -17.66 -11.05 4.93
CA PRO A 131 -17.16 -12.42 4.77
C PRO A 131 -17.48 -13.04 3.41
N ASP A 132 -18.57 -12.64 2.76
CA ASP A 132 -18.96 -13.15 1.46
C ASP A 132 -17.97 -12.82 0.36
N TYR A 133 -17.26 -11.69 0.50
CA TYR A 133 -16.22 -11.28 -0.44
C TYR A 133 -14.83 -11.83 -0.08
N ALA A 134 -14.58 -12.13 1.20
CA ALA A 134 -13.33 -12.74 1.64
C ALA A 134 -13.14 -14.15 1.08
N ASN A 135 -14.25 -14.89 0.87
CA ASN A 135 -14.23 -16.30 0.42
C ASN A 135 -14.22 -16.46 -1.10
N SER A 136 -14.52 -15.42 -1.87
CA SER A 136 -14.55 -15.49 -3.34
C SER A 136 -13.16 -15.53 -4.00
N HIS A 137 -12.08 -15.34 -3.21
CA HIS A 137 -10.70 -15.27 -3.67
C HIS A 137 -9.74 -16.23 -2.92
N ARG A 138 -10.30 -17.25 -2.29
CA ARG A 138 -9.52 -18.34 -1.69
C ARG A 138 -9.41 -19.54 -2.63
#